data_f32052fab6be86cf8191637f9aae7975
#
_entry.id   f32052fab6be86cf8191637f9aae7975
#
_cell.length_a   1.000
_cell.length_b   1.000
_cell.length_c   1.000
_cell.angle_alpha   90.00
_cell.angle_beta   90.00
_cell.angle_gamma   90.00
#
_symmetry.space_group_name_H-M   'P 1'
#
loop_
_entity.id
_entity.type
_entity.pdbx_description
1 polymer ?
#
loop_
_entity_poly.entity_id
_entity_poly.type
_entity_poly.pdbx_seq_one_letter_code
_entity_poly.pdbx_strand_id
1 'polypeptide(L)'
;VLAKHGTMWIYGSASNQDFRVSVLSLMHKNHKICGYWLMNESIENRIAFTKELLEHIKSGRLKIEVTEFPLEKAREAHEAIESRKTIGKVVLTVS
;
A
#
# COMPACT_ATOMS: atom_id res chain seq x y z
N VAL A 1 -7.35 -13.89 7.82
CA VAL A 1 -7.21 -15.26 8.26
C VAL A 1 -6.03 -15.93 7.59
N LEU A 2 -4.95 -16.16 8.35
CA LEU A 2 -3.74 -16.79 7.85
C LEU A 2 -3.82 -18.32 7.97
N ALA A 3 -3.33 -19.01 6.92
CA ALA A 3 -3.10 -20.46 7.00
C ALA A 3 -1.97 -20.78 8.00
N LYS A 4 -1.86 -22.05 8.40
CA LYS A 4 -0.71 -22.50 9.21
C LYS A 4 0.60 -22.14 8.51
N HIS A 5 1.60 -21.69 9.26
CA HIS A 5 2.88 -21.19 8.78
C HIS A 5 2.81 -19.90 7.93
N GLY A 6 1.64 -19.27 7.85
CA GLY A 6 1.44 -18.05 7.09
C GLY A 6 2.24 -16.86 7.62
N THR A 7 2.58 -15.93 6.73
CA THR A 7 3.28 -14.68 7.06
C THR A 7 2.39 -13.48 6.75
N MET A 8 2.28 -12.57 7.69
CA MET A 8 1.62 -11.27 7.50
C MET A 8 2.68 -10.17 7.43
N TRP A 9 2.65 -9.40 6.36
CA TRP A 9 3.49 -8.23 6.19
C TRP A 9 2.70 -6.96 6.52
N ILE A 10 3.28 -6.09 7.35
CA ILE A 10 2.71 -4.82 7.75
C ILE A 10 3.60 -3.71 7.19
N TYR A 11 3.05 -2.87 6.33
CA TYR A 11 3.81 -1.82 5.63
C TYR A 11 3.13 -0.46 5.60
N GLY A 12 2.04 -0.27 6.32
CA GLY A 12 1.35 1.01 6.39
C GLY A 12 0.42 1.13 7.59
N SER A 13 0.14 2.35 8.01
CA SER A 13 -0.76 2.68 9.12
C SER A 13 -1.52 3.97 8.81
N ALA A 14 -2.42 3.92 7.84
CA ALA A 14 -3.20 5.09 7.42
C ALA A 14 -4.14 5.62 8.51
N SER A 15 -4.61 4.75 9.42
CA SER A 15 -5.43 5.16 10.57
C SER A 15 -4.62 5.74 11.72
N ASN A 16 -3.30 5.63 11.68
CA ASN A 16 -2.38 5.97 12.77
C ASN A 16 -2.74 5.32 14.12
N GLN A 17 -3.44 4.18 14.04
CA GLN A 17 -3.82 3.38 15.22
C GLN A 17 -2.92 2.15 15.31
N ASP A 18 -2.46 1.89 16.52
CA ASP A 18 -1.74 0.67 16.81
C ASP A 18 -2.70 -0.50 16.98
N PHE A 19 -2.22 -1.73 16.79
CA PHE A 19 -2.98 -2.93 17.05
C PHE A 19 -2.19 -3.92 17.90
N ARG A 20 -2.90 -4.77 18.60
CA ARG A 20 -2.30 -5.78 19.46
C ARG A 20 -2.51 -7.16 18.88
N VAL A 21 -1.50 -8.00 18.98
CA VAL A 21 -1.56 -9.38 18.52
C VAL A 21 -1.33 -10.32 19.69
N SER A 22 -2.14 -11.35 19.79
CA SER A 22 -1.96 -12.41 20.78
C SER A 22 -0.77 -13.30 20.39
N VAL A 23 0.22 -13.36 21.25
CA VAL A 23 1.38 -14.27 21.08
C VAL A 23 0.95 -15.73 20.99
N LEU A 24 -0.04 -16.13 21.78
CA LEU A 24 -0.57 -17.50 21.73
C LEU A 24 -1.18 -17.84 20.38
N SER A 25 -1.90 -16.89 19.77
CA SER A 25 -2.45 -17.06 18.42
C SER A 25 -1.37 -17.26 17.37
N LEU A 26 -0.23 -16.57 17.49
CA LEU A 26 0.92 -16.77 16.60
C LEU A 26 1.54 -18.17 16.78
N MET A 27 1.71 -18.61 18.03
CA MET A 27 2.31 -19.90 18.35
C MET A 27 1.48 -21.07 17.83
N HIS A 28 0.17 -21.07 18.03
CA HIS A 28 -0.70 -22.19 17.69
C HIS A 28 -0.67 -22.58 16.21
N LYS A 29 -0.34 -21.64 15.33
CA LYS A 29 -0.33 -21.86 13.87
C LYS A 29 1.03 -21.58 13.22
N ASN A 30 2.08 -21.38 14.01
CA ASN A 30 3.41 -21.00 13.53
C ASN A 30 3.37 -19.78 12.60
N HIS A 31 2.57 -18.77 12.95
CA HIS A 31 2.46 -17.53 12.16
C HIS A 31 3.69 -16.66 12.33
N LYS A 32 3.96 -15.87 11.32
CA LYS A 32 4.99 -14.81 11.33
C LYS A 32 4.33 -13.47 11.06
N ILE A 33 4.81 -12.44 11.74
CA ILE A 33 4.44 -11.04 11.47
C ILE A 33 5.74 -10.29 11.19
N CYS A 34 5.79 -9.62 10.06
CA CYS A 34 6.95 -8.87 9.60
C CYS A 34 6.54 -7.42 9.32
N GLY A 35 7.24 -6.48 9.91
CA GLY A 35 7.10 -5.06 9.58
C GLY A 35 7.99 -4.69 8.39
N TYR A 36 7.52 -3.77 7.56
CA TYR A 36 8.31 -3.19 6.49
C TYR A 36 8.05 -1.68 6.40
N TRP A 37 9.12 -0.91 6.32
CA TRP A 37 9.07 0.54 6.18
C TRP A 37 9.97 0.99 5.03
N LEU A 38 9.37 1.44 3.93
CA LEU A 38 10.09 1.77 2.70
C LEU A 38 11.20 2.82 2.91
N MET A 39 11.02 3.72 3.86
CA MET A 39 12.03 4.76 4.14
C MET A 39 13.31 4.23 4.79
N ASN A 40 13.29 3.00 5.32
CA ASN A 40 14.48 2.32 5.83
C ASN A 40 15.31 1.68 4.71
N GLU A 41 14.77 1.61 3.50
CA GLU A 41 15.52 1.11 2.34
C GLU A 41 16.51 2.16 1.83
N SER A 42 17.64 1.69 1.31
CA SER A 42 18.60 2.55 0.62
C SER A 42 17.98 3.23 -0.61
N ILE A 43 18.55 4.34 -1.02
CA ILE A 43 18.11 5.04 -2.25
C ILE A 43 18.26 4.11 -3.46
N GLU A 44 19.35 3.35 -3.52
CA GLU A 44 19.63 2.40 -4.61
C GLU A 44 18.54 1.32 -4.70
N ASN A 45 18.14 0.74 -3.56
CA ASN A 45 17.06 -0.25 -3.51
C ASN A 45 15.73 0.36 -3.96
N ARG A 46 15.38 1.56 -3.49
CA ARG A 46 14.15 2.25 -3.90
C ARG A 46 14.12 2.54 -5.40
N ILE A 47 15.25 2.93 -5.99
CA ILE A 47 15.38 3.13 -7.44
C ILE A 47 15.19 1.78 -8.17
N ALA A 48 15.82 0.71 -7.69
CA ALA A 48 15.68 -0.61 -8.30
C ALA A 48 14.23 -1.10 -8.27
N PHE A 49 13.54 -0.99 -7.14
CA PHE A 49 12.14 -1.36 -7.00
C PHE A 49 11.23 -0.54 -7.91
N THR A 50 11.49 0.77 -8.02
CA THR A 50 10.72 1.65 -8.92
C THR A 50 10.89 1.22 -10.38
N LYS A 51 12.10 0.91 -10.81
CA LYS A 51 12.34 0.44 -12.18
C LYS A 51 11.60 -0.86 -12.47
N GLU A 52 11.64 -1.81 -11.55
CA GLU A 52 10.93 -3.09 -11.69
C GLU A 52 9.41 -2.89 -11.79
N LEU A 53 8.84 -2.04 -10.93
CA LEU A 53 7.43 -1.70 -10.97
C LEU A 53 7.03 -1.04 -12.30
N LEU A 54 7.85 -0.13 -12.82
CA LEU A 54 7.60 0.50 -14.12
C LEU A 54 7.61 -0.51 -15.27
N GLU A 55 8.51 -1.49 -15.26
CA GLU A 55 8.51 -2.56 -16.26
C GLU A 55 7.25 -3.44 -16.18
N HIS A 56 6.76 -3.72 -14.97
CA HIS A 56 5.49 -4.44 -14.81
C HIS A 56 4.29 -3.64 -15.31
N ILE A 57 4.27 -2.33 -15.12
CA ILE A 57 3.22 -1.45 -15.65
C ILE A 57 3.29 -1.40 -17.18
N LYS A 58 4.46 -1.18 -17.76
CA LYS A 58 4.66 -1.12 -19.22
C LYS A 58 4.29 -2.42 -19.90
N SER A 59 4.59 -3.56 -19.31
CA SER A 59 4.26 -4.87 -19.85
C SER A 59 2.80 -5.29 -19.65
N GLY A 60 2.01 -4.49 -18.92
CA GLY A 60 0.62 -4.79 -18.61
C GLY A 60 0.42 -5.86 -17.52
N ARG A 61 1.51 -6.35 -16.90
CA ARG A 61 1.42 -7.30 -15.78
C ARG A 61 0.88 -6.66 -14.51
N LEU A 62 1.13 -5.36 -14.32
CA LEU A 62 0.58 -4.56 -13.24
C LEU A 62 -0.31 -3.47 -13.83
N LYS A 63 -1.58 -3.51 -13.50
CA LYS A 63 -2.55 -2.47 -13.88
C LYS A 63 -2.90 -1.65 -12.65
N ILE A 64 -2.80 -0.34 -12.78
CA ILE A 64 -3.18 0.61 -11.73
C ILE A 64 -4.42 1.35 -12.22
N GLU A 65 -5.51 1.23 -11.50
CA GLU A 65 -6.69 2.07 -11.74
C GLU A 65 -6.40 3.50 -11.30
N VAL A 66 -6.81 4.46 -12.10
CA VAL A 66 -6.61 5.89 -11.85
C VAL A 66 -7.94 6.60 -11.86
N THR A 67 -8.21 7.37 -10.82
CA THR A 67 -9.34 8.31 -10.77
C THR A 67 -8.78 9.73 -10.87
N GLU A 68 -9.25 10.48 -11.86
CA GLU A 68 -8.76 11.83 -12.14
C GLU A 68 -9.72 12.88 -11.59
N PHE A 69 -9.15 13.92 -11.00
CA PHE A 69 -9.87 15.14 -10.62
C PHE A 69 -9.14 16.35 -11.18
N PRO A 70 -9.83 17.38 -11.67
CA PRO A 70 -9.20 18.66 -11.95
C PRO A 70 -8.54 19.24 -10.70
N LEU A 71 -7.44 20.00 -10.85
CA LEU A 71 -6.74 20.61 -9.71
C LEU A 71 -7.66 21.44 -8.82
N GLU A 72 -8.61 22.16 -9.43
CA GLU A 72 -9.59 23.00 -8.73
C GLU A 72 -10.52 22.18 -7.81
N LYS A 73 -10.61 20.87 -8.05
CA LYS A 73 -11.40 19.91 -7.26
C LYS A 73 -10.56 19.08 -6.29
N ALA A 74 -9.38 19.57 -5.91
CA ALA A 74 -8.50 18.86 -4.97
C ALA A 74 -9.19 18.50 -3.65
N ARG A 75 -10.05 19.36 -3.15
CA ARG A 75 -10.85 19.08 -1.95
C ARG A 75 -11.76 17.87 -2.14
N GLU A 76 -12.49 17.79 -3.24
CA GLU A 76 -13.37 16.66 -3.55
C GLU A 76 -12.56 15.35 -3.69
N ALA A 77 -11.34 15.43 -4.27
CA ALA A 77 -10.42 14.31 -4.37
C ALA A 77 -10.00 13.77 -2.99
N HIS A 78 -9.66 14.66 -2.06
CA HIS A 78 -9.34 14.27 -0.67
C HIS A 78 -10.54 13.64 0.04
N GLU A 79 -11.71 14.24 -0.06
CA GLU A 79 -12.95 13.71 0.53
C GLU A 79 -13.29 12.31 -0.03
N ALA A 80 -13.05 12.08 -1.33
CA ALA A 80 -13.27 10.79 -1.97
C ALA A 80 -12.31 9.72 -1.44
N ILE A 81 -11.02 10.04 -1.22
CA ILE A 81 -10.03 9.13 -0.63
C ILE A 81 -10.41 8.81 0.81
N GLU A 82 -10.68 9.81 1.63
CA GLU A 82 -11.00 9.66 3.05
C GLU A 82 -12.28 8.85 3.27
N SER A 83 -13.27 9.01 2.42
CA SER A 83 -14.52 8.24 2.44
C SER A 83 -14.41 6.85 1.80
N ARG A 84 -13.20 6.44 1.34
CA ARG A 84 -12.93 5.15 0.69
C ARG A 84 -13.81 4.87 -0.54
N LYS A 85 -14.20 5.90 -1.27
CA LYS A 85 -15.01 5.78 -2.49
C LYS A 85 -14.18 5.50 -3.74
N THR A 86 -12.86 5.66 -3.66
CA THR A 86 -11.94 5.47 -4.78
C THR A 86 -11.18 4.16 -4.67
N ILE A 87 -10.86 3.58 -5.82
CA ILE A 87 -10.00 2.40 -5.96
C ILE A 87 -8.78 2.82 -6.77
N GLY A 88 -7.61 2.33 -6.37
CA GLY A 88 -6.36 2.62 -7.06
C GLY A 88 -5.79 4.01 -6.70
N LYS A 89 -5.25 4.68 -7.69
CA LYS A 89 -4.57 5.97 -7.52
C LYS A 89 -5.50 7.14 -7.85
N VAL A 90 -5.54 8.13 -6.99
CA VAL A 90 -6.18 9.43 -7.29
C VAL A 90 -5.12 10.42 -7.75
N VAL A 91 -5.34 11.07 -8.86
CA VAL A 91 -4.45 12.09 -9.42
C VAL A 91 -5.20 13.39 -9.68
N LEU A 92 -4.48 14.50 -9.57
CA LEU A 92 -4.99 15.81 -9.95
C LEU A 92 -4.44 16.17 -11.34
N THR A 93 -5.32 16.53 -12.25
CA THR A 93 -4.93 16.99 -13.59
C THR A 93 -4.75 18.50 -13.61
N VAL A 94 -3.68 18.93 -14.20
CA VAL A 94 -3.36 20.36 -14.42
C VAL A 94 -3.59 20.67 -15.90
N SER A 95 -4.45 21.58 -16.15
CA SER A 95 -4.76 22.03 -17.53
C SER A 95 -3.87 23.20 -17.96
#